data_d7855a090a522f2b7a74c0ba33797107
#
_entry.id   d7855a090a522f2b7a74c0ba33797107
#
_cell.length_a   1.000
_cell.length_b   1.000
_cell.length_c   1.000
_cell.angle_alpha   90.00
_cell.angle_beta   90.00
_cell.angle_gamma   90.00
#
_symmetry.space_group_name_H-M   'P 1'
#
loop_
_entity.id
_entity.type
_entity.pdbx_description
1 polymer ?
#
loop_
_entity_poly.entity_id
_entity_poly.type
_entity_poly.pdbx_seq_one_letter_code
_entity_poly.pdbx_strand_id
1 'polypeptide(L)'
;MNEQNLKRFNKLFPWFAGLSGDLLFWAAIDTLFLTVVKNFNTSQIVSLTSISLITCILLQIPLLNIIKKIGNTKSVRLGSLLLLISSILLTLGTDYIIVVIGKILYEVAFTFQNMINVVLKNNLELQNRENEYIKFRTNANTIYAIATMIISFVASFMFNINNYLPMIGCITFCFVCFVLSFNMIDY
;
A
#
# COMPACT_ATOMS: atom_id res chain seq x y z
N MET A 1 25.11 17.65 -3.26
CA MET A 1 23.83 17.14 -2.75
C MET A 1 22.78 18.23 -2.92
N ASN A 2 21.66 17.95 -3.55
CA ASN A 2 20.71 19.02 -3.91
C ASN A 2 19.68 19.20 -2.76
N GLU A 3 19.94 20.19 -1.87
CA GLU A 3 19.05 20.50 -0.73
C GLU A 3 17.57 20.70 -1.14
N GLN A 4 17.34 21.18 -2.35
CA GLN A 4 15.97 21.36 -2.86
C GLN A 4 15.21 20.03 -2.99
N ASN A 5 15.90 18.97 -3.42
CA ASN A 5 15.29 17.64 -3.56
C ASN A 5 14.95 17.04 -2.20
N LEU A 6 15.81 17.23 -1.19
CA LEU A 6 15.54 16.78 0.18
C LEU A 6 14.35 17.52 0.81
N LYS A 7 14.27 18.84 0.62
CA LYS A 7 13.12 19.63 1.08
C LYS A 7 11.81 19.21 0.38
N ARG A 8 11.89 18.91 -0.93
CA ARG A 8 10.75 18.39 -1.70
C ARG A 8 10.31 17.03 -1.20
N PHE A 9 11.25 16.11 -0.95
CA PHE A 9 10.95 14.79 -0.37
C PHE A 9 10.24 14.92 0.99
N ASN A 10 10.79 15.71 1.91
CA ASN A 10 10.21 15.89 3.24
C ASN A 10 8.76 16.42 3.19
N LYS A 11 8.45 17.31 2.22
CA LYS A 11 7.09 17.82 2.02
C LYS A 11 6.14 16.77 1.45
N LEU A 12 6.63 15.91 0.55
CA LEU A 12 5.84 14.87 -0.10
C LEU A 12 5.66 13.62 0.78
N PHE A 13 6.63 13.33 1.65
CA PHE A 13 6.64 12.11 2.45
C PHE A 13 5.34 11.84 3.22
N PRO A 14 4.79 12.78 4.04
CA PRO A 14 3.59 12.48 4.83
C PRO A 14 2.39 12.12 3.95
N TRP A 15 2.23 12.80 2.82
CA TRP A 15 1.16 12.53 1.86
C TRP A 15 1.36 11.19 1.16
N PHE A 16 2.55 10.95 0.65
CA PHE A 16 2.84 9.70 -0.02
C PHE A 16 2.72 8.51 0.95
N ALA A 17 3.40 8.56 2.10
CA ALA A 17 3.37 7.47 3.08
C ALA A 17 1.97 7.26 3.69
N GLY A 18 1.19 8.33 3.89
CA GLY A 18 -0.17 8.23 4.40
C GLY A 18 -1.17 7.68 3.38
N LEU A 19 -0.95 7.92 2.10
CA LEU A 19 -1.89 7.51 1.05
C LEU A 19 -1.49 6.20 0.36
N SER A 20 -0.19 5.93 0.17
CA SER A 20 0.28 4.75 -0.58
C SER A 20 0.51 3.51 0.28
N GLY A 21 0.34 3.61 1.60
CA GLY A 21 0.63 2.52 2.53
C GLY A 21 -0.36 1.37 2.47
N ASP A 22 -1.53 1.56 1.86
CA ASP A 22 -2.62 0.58 1.87
C ASP A 22 -3.50 0.68 0.62
N LEU A 23 -4.28 -0.38 0.36
CA LEU A 23 -5.41 -0.39 -0.57
C LEU A 23 -6.65 0.19 0.12
N LEU A 24 -6.71 1.52 0.29
CA LEU A 24 -7.71 2.20 1.13
C LEU A 24 -9.16 1.86 0.79
N PHE A 25 -9.51 1.78 -0.51
CA PHE A 25 -10.86 1.39 -0.94
C PHE A 25 -11.13 -0.10 -0.69
N TRP A 26 -10.13 -0.97 -0.90
CA TRP A 26 -10.24 -2.38 -0.60
C TRP A 26 -10.45 -2.61 0.89
N ALA A 27 -9.61 -2.02 1.74
CA ALA A 27 -9.73 -2.15 3.21
C ALA A 27 -11.10 -1.71 3.75
N ALA A 28 -11.79 -0.79 3.05
CA ALA A 28 -13.11 -0.33 3.42
C ALA A 28 -14.25 -1.33 3.12
N ILE A 29 -14.10 -2.16 2.06
CA ILE A 29 -15.20 -2.97 1.53
C ILE A 29 -14.80 -4.43 1.23
N ASP A 30 -13.63 -4.90 1.64
CA ASP A 30 -13.08 -6.20 1.26
C ASP A 30 -14.05 -7.38 1.50
N THR A 31 -14.56 -7.49 2.70
CA THR A 31 -15.51 -8.54 3.08
C THR A 31 -16.82 -8.44 2.30
N LEU A 32 -17.33 -7.21 2.13
CA LEU A 32 -18.56 -6.96 1.38
C LEU A 32 -18.36 -7.32 -0.11
N PHE A 33 -17.24 -6.89 -0.71
CA PHE A 33 -16.92 -7.18 -2.10
C PHE A 33 -16.74 -8.69 -2.35
N LEU A 34 -16.00 -9.38 -1.47
CA LEU A 34 -15.78 -10.82 -1.55
C LEU A 34 -17.09 -11.62 -1.39
N THR A 35 -17.97 -11.18 -0.49
CA THR A 35 -19.23 -11.88 -0.25
C THR A 35 -20.23 -11.61 -1.37
N VAL A 36 -20.47 -10.34 -1.74
CA VAL A 36 -21.54 -9.95 -2.67
C VAL A 36 -21.15 -10.12 -4.13
N VAL A 37 -19.89 -9.77 -4.48
CA VAL A 37 -19.45 -9.77 -5.87
C VAL A 37 -18.80 -11.09 -6.27
N LYS A 38 -17.96 -11.65 -5.37
CA LYS A 38 -17.25 -12.91 -5.64
C LYS A 38 -18.02 -14.14 -5.16
N ASN A 39 -19.10 -13.96 -4.39
CA ASN A 39 -19.91 -15.04 -3.80
C ASN A 39 -19.08 -15.99 -2.91
N PHE A 40 -18.04 -15.46 -2.24
CA PHE A 40 -17.25 -16.27 -1.31
C PHE A 40 -17.97 -16.42 0.03
N ASN A 41 -17.93 -17.62 0.56
CA ASN A 41 -18.44 -17.89 1.91
C ASN A 41 -17.43 -17.46 2.98
N THR A 42 -17.89 -17.36 4.23
CA THR A 42 -17.06 -16.92 5.37
C THR A 42 -15.79 -17.76 5.53
N SER A 43 -15.86 -19.07 5.32
CA SER A 43 -14.71 -19.97 5.42
C SER A 43 -13.65 -19.66 4.36
N GLN A 44 -14.09 -19.37 3.13
CA GLN A 44 -13.17 -18.95 2.04
C GLN A 44 -12.50 -17.61 2.33
N ILE A 45 -13.22 -16.64 2.89
CA ILE A 45 -12.67 -15.33 3.24
C ILE A 45 -11.63 -15.45 4.37
N VAL A 46 -11.94 -16.24 5.40
CA VAL A 46 -11.01 -16.48 6.51
C VAL A 46 -9.77 -17.24 6.02
N SER A 47 -9.95 -18.28 5.20
CA SER A 47 -8.82 -19.05 4.65
C SER A 47 -7.96 -18.21 3.70
N LEU A 48 -8.56 -17.34 2.87
CA LEU A 48 -7.86 -16.38 2.02
C LEU A 48 -6.89 -15.50 2.83
N THR A 49 -7.40 -14.91 3.92
CA THR A 49 -6.60 -14.04 4.79
C THR A 49 -5.51 -14.85 5.51
N SER A 50 -5.84 -16.01 6.03
CA SER A 50 -4.87 -16.87 6.74
C SER A 50 -3.74 -17.33 5.83
N ILE A 51 -4.05 -17.80 4.62
CA ILE A 51 -3.06 -18.25 3.63
C ILE A 51 -2.13 -17.09 3.25
N SER A 52 -2.68 -15.91 3.00
CA SER A 52 -1.88 -14.75 2.60
C SER A 52 -0.92 -14.31 3.71
N LEU A 53 -1.37 -14.26 4.96
CA LEU A 53 -0.53 -13.90 6.11
C LEU A 53 0.56 -14.93 6.38
N ILE A 54 0.23 -16.23 6.37
CA ILE A 54 1.22 -17.30 6.56
C ILE A 54 2.29 -17.22 5.46
N THR A 55 1.87 -17.06 4.20
CA THR A 55 2.80 -16.93 3.08
C THR A 55 3.69 -15.71 3.24
N CYS A 56 3.16 -14.57 3.66
CA CYS A 56 3.94 -13.36 3.90
C CYS A 56 4.99 -13.57 5.00
N ILE A 57 4.63 -14.22 6.11
CA ILE A 57 5.58 -14.55 7.19
C ILE A 57 6.71 -15.43 6.67
N LEU A 58 6.40 -16.48 5.93
CA LEU A 58 7.39 -17.40 5.34
C LEU A 58 8.33 -16.70 4.35
N LEU A 59 7.79 -15.75 3.58
CA LEU A 59 8.56 -15.00 2.59
C LEU A 59 9.33 -13.82 3.18
N GLN A 60 9.12 -13.44 4.44
CA GLN A 60 9.72 -12.24 5.04
C GLN A 60 11.25 -12.20 4.91
N ILE A 61 11.94 -13.31 5.20
CA ILE A 61 13.41 -13.37 5.10
C ILE A 61 13.88 -13.25 3.63
N PRO A 62 13.36 -14.01 2.67
CA PRO A 62 13.66 -13.82 1.25
C PRO A 62 13.42 -12.40 0.74
N LEU A 63 12.28 -11.79 1.12
CA LEU A 63 11.92 -10.44 0.72
C LEU A 63 12.92 -9.39 1.24
N LEU A 64 13.34 -9.50 2.51
CA LEU A 64 14.38 -8.62 3.07
C LEU A 64 15.72 -8.76 2.34
N ASN A 65 16.08 -9.96 1.90
CA ASN A 65 17.28 -10.17 1.11
C ASN A 65 17.18 -9.51 -0.29
N ILE A 66 16.00 -9.53 -0.90
CA ILE A 66 15.72 -8.82 -2.15
C ILE A 66 15.85 -7.32 -1.92
N ILE A 67 15.23 -6.77 -0.88
CA ILE A 67 15.28 -5.35 -0.52
C ILE A 67 16.73 -4.87 -0.36
N LYS A 68 17.56 -5.64 0.35
CA LYS A 68 18.99 -5.31 0.52
C LYS A 68 19.75 -5.22 -0.80
N LYS A 69 19.38 -6.03 -1.80
CA LYS A 69 20.04 -6.03 -3.12
C LYS A 69 19.57 -4.89 -4.03
N ILE A 70 18.29 -4.55 -4.00
CA ILE A 70 17.72 -3.54 -4.91
C ILE A 70 17.75 -2.12 -4.34
N GLY A 71 17.85 -1.98 -3.01
CA GLY A 71 17.86 -0.71 -2.29
C GLY A 71 16.47 -0.21 -1.91
N ASN A 72 16.41 0.71 -0.95
CA ASN A 72 15.15 1.12 -0.30
C ASN A 72 14.18 1.81 -1.25
N THR A 73 14.65 2.79 -2.04
CA THR A 73 13.80 3.55 -2.97
C THR A 73 13.20 2.68 -4.07
N LYS A 74 14.01 1.76 -4.64
CA LYS A 74 13.52 0.82 -5.64
C LYS A 74 12.51 -0.16 -5.02
N SER A 75 12.72 -0.54 -3.76
CA SER A 75 11.77 -1.36 -3.01
C SER A 75 10.41 -0.67 -2.85
N VAL A 76 10.37 0.62 -2.51
CA VAL A 76 9.12 1.38 -2.43
C VAL A 76 8.39 1.42 -3.77
N ARG A 77 9.11 1.63 -4.88
CA ARG A 77 8.53 1.60 -6.23
C ARG A 77 7.97 0.22 -6.57
N LEU A 78 8.72 -0.84 -6.25
CA LEU A 78 8.26 -2.22 -6.45
C LEU A 78 7.02 -2.52 -5.59
N GLY A 79 6.99 -2.08 -4.33
CA GLY A 79 5.83 -2.20 -3.46
C GLY A 79 4.59 -1.52 -4.04
N SER A 80 4.73 -0.28 -4.56
CA SER A 80 3.63 0.43 -5.21
C SER A 80 3.13 -0.29 -6.48
N LEU A 81 4.04 -0.88 -7.26
CA LEU A 81 3.69 -1.70 -8.42
C LEU A 81 2.94 -2.96 -8.01
N LEU A 82 3.41 -3.66 -6.97
CA LEU A 82 2.75 -4.86 -6.44
C LEU A 82 1.35 -4.56 -5.90
N LEU A 83 1.15 -3.42 -5.24
CA LEU A 83 -0.19 -2.97 -4.81
C LEU A 83 -1.12 -2.74 -6.00
N LEU A 84 -0.61 -2.14 -7.07
CA LEU A 84 -1.38 -1.93 -8.30
C LEU A 84 -1.78 -3.28 -8.94
N ILE A 85 -0.83 -4.20 -9.09
CA ILE A 85 -1.11 -5.55 -9.65
C ILE A 85 -2.10 -6.29 -8.74
N SER A 86 -1.90 -6.23 -7.43
CA SER A 86 -2.82 -6.83 -6.45
C SER A 86 -4.24 -6.29 -6.59
N SER A 87 -4.40 -4.96 -6.66
CA SER A 87 -5.73 -4.34 -6.81
C SER A 87 -6.44 -4.79 -8.09
N ILE A 88 -5.71 -4.97 -9.19
CA ILE A 88 -6.25 -5.51 -10.45
C ILE A 88 -6.68 -6.98 -10.29
N LEU A 89 -5.84 -7.83 -9.69
CA LEU A 89 -6.17 -9.23 -9.47
C LEU A 89 -7.35 -9.43 -8.53
N LEU A 90 -7.42 -8.66 -7.44
CA LEU A 90 -8.54 -8.68 -6.50
C LEU A 90 -9.85 -8.23 -7.16
N THR A 91 -9.78 -7.27 -8.07
CA THR A 91 -10.95 -6.76 -8.79
C THR A 91 -11.43 -7.72 -9.87
N LEU A 92 -10.53 -8.12 -10.77
CA LEU A 92 -10.87 -8.89 -11.98
C LEU A 92 -10.83 -10.40 -11.77
N GLY A 93 -10.11 -10.91 -10.76
CA GLY A 93 -10.03 -12.35 -10.50
C GLY A 93 -11.41 -12.96 -10.27
N THR A 94 -11.79 -13.93 -11.09
CA THR A 94 -13.05 -14.67 -10.98
C THR A 94 -12.90 -15.88 -10.06
N ASP A 95 -11.74 -16.52 -10.12
CA ASP A 95 -11.47 -17.73 -9.38
C ASP A 95 -10.84 -17.45 -8.01
N TYR A 96 -11.16 -18.31 -7.03
CA TYR A 96 -10.62 -18.21 -5.67
C TYR A 96 -9.08 -18.15 -5.66
N ILE A 97 -8.41 -18.97 -6.49
CA ILE A 97 -6.95 -19.03 -6.56
C ILE A 97 -6.35 -17.68 -7.02
N ILE A 98 -6.96 -17.03 -8.01
CA ILE A 98 -6.50 -15.72 -8.51
C ILE A 98 -6.62 -14.66 -7.41
N VAL A 99 -7.72 -14.69 -6.66
CA VAL A 99 -7.95 -13.77 -5.54
C VAL A 99 -6.95 -14.04 -4.40
N VAL A 100 -6.63 -15.32 -4.11
CA VAL A 100 -5.57 -15.70 -3.15
C VAL A 100 -4.21 -15.12 -3.57
N ILE A 101 -3.84 -15.26 -4.85
CA ILE A 101 -2.58 -14.68 -5.37
C ILE A 101 -2.60 -13.16 -5.22
N GLY A 102 -3.70 -12.50 -5.57
CA GLY A 102 -3.88 -11.06 -5.39
C GLY A 102 -3.69 -10.64 -3.94
N LYS A 103 -4.25 -11.38 -2.99
CA LYS A 103 -4.12 -11.10 -1.56
C LYS A 103 -2.71 -11.37 -1.04
N ILE A 104 -2.01 -12.40 -1.51
CA ILE A 104 -0.60 -12.64 -1.19
C ILE A 104 0.27 -11.48 -1.68
N LEU A 105 0.06 -11.02 -2.91
CA LEU A 105 0.80 -9.87 -3.46
C LEU A 105 0.54 -8.59 -2.65
N TYR A 106 -0.68 -8.39 -2.16
CA TYR A 106 -1.03 -7.29 -1.27
C TYR A 106 -0.20 -7.32 0.01
N GLU A 107 -0.12 -8.46 0.70
CA GLU A 107 0.67 -8.60 1.93
C GLU A 107 2.18 -8.43 1.68
N VAL A 108 2.68 -9.01 0.59
CA VAL A 108 4.08 -8.87 0.16
C VAL A 108 4.42 -7.41 -0.14
N ALA A 109 3.52 -6.67 -0.78
CA ALA A 109 3.72 -5.27 -1.11
C ALA A 109 3.97 -4.40 0.13
N PHE A 110 3.34 -4.70 1.28
CA PHE A 110 3.59 -3.99 2.54
C PHE A 110 5.04 -4.08 3.00
N THR A 111 5.67 -5.25 2.84
CA THR A 111 7.09 -5.42 3.21
C THR A 111 7.96 -4.44 2.42
N PHE A 112 7.68 -4.25 1.14
CA PHE A 112 8.40 -3.31 0.29
C PHE A 112 8.02 -1.85 0.58
N GLN A 113 6.74 -1.55 0.80
CA GLN A 113 6.27 -0.19 1.11
C GLN A 113 6.84 0.33 2.44
N ASN A 114 7.04 -0.53 3.42
CA ASN A 114 7.62 -0.14 4.70
C ASN A 114 9.04 0.44 4.59
N MET A 115 9.72 0.21 3.47
CA MET A 115 11.04 0.79 3.22
C MET A 115 11.00 2.32 3.05
N ILE A 116 9.84 2.91 2.81
CA ILE A 116 9.68 4.37 2.80
C ILE A 116 10.11 5.02 4.12
N ASN A 117 9.94 4.29 5.24
CA ASN A 117 10.36 4.74 6.56
C ASN A 117 11.89 4.76 6.72
N VAL A 118 12.56 3.80 6.09
CA VAL A 118 14.02 3.74 6.05
C VAL A 118 14.57 4.88 5.17
N VAL A 119 13.92 5.12 4.01
CA VAL A 119 14.26 6.26 3.14
C VAL A 119 14.13 7.59 3.90
N LEU A 120 13.03 7.79 4.65
CA LEU A 120 12.87 8.97 5.49
C LEU A 120 13.99 9.11 6.51
N LYS A 121 14.28 8.02 7.24
CA LYS A 121 15.32 8.03 8.27
C LYS A 121 16.66 8.43 7.69
N ASN A 122 17.10 7.77 6.62
CA ASN A 122 18.37 8.07 5.93
C ASN A 122 18.42 9.54 5.47
N ASN A 123 17.35 10.04 4.87
CA ASN A 123 17.32 11.43 4.38
C ASN A 123 17.33 12.46 5.53
N LEU A 124 16.76 12.16 6.68
CA LEU A 124 16.81 13.03 7.86
C LEU A 124 18.18 13.00 8.54
N GLU A 125 18.83 11.83 8.62
CA GLU A 125 20.20 11.68 9.12
C GLU A 125 21.17 12.57 8.31
N LEU A 126 21.07 12.54 6.99
CA LEU A 126 21.89 13.40 6.11
C LEU A 126 21.65 14.90 6.29
N GLN A 127 20.49 15.28 6.84
CA GLN A 127 20.14 16.67 7.13
C GLN A 127 20.43 17.08 8.60
N ASN A 128 20.93 16.17 9.45
CA ASN A 128 21.06 16.33 10.91
C ASN A 128 19.72 16.70 11.58
N ARG A 129 18.60 16.11 11.08
CA ARG A 129 17.23 16.38 11.54
C ARG A 129 16.53 15.11 12.04
N GLU A 130 17.25 14.16 12.57
CA GLU A 130 16.72 12.87 13.06
C GLU A 130 15.61 13.04 14.08
N ASN A 131 15.67 14.07 14.91
CA ASN A 131 14.68 14.41 15.92
C ASN A 131 13.27 14.67 15.34
N GLU A 132 13.19 14.97 14.04
CA GLU A 132 11.92 15.23 13.37
C GLU A 132 11.26 13.96 12.81
N TYR A 133 11.92 12.81 12.86
CA TYR A 133 11.39 11.54 12.33
C TYR A 133 9.99 11.23 12.86
N ILE A 134 9.80 11.33 14.18
CA ILE A 134 8.50 11.07 14.83
C ILE A 134 7.43 12.02 14.29
N LYS A 135 7.76 13.31 14.09
CA LYS A 135 6.83 14.32 13.55
C LYS A 135 6.35 13.93 12.15
N PHE A 136 7.27 13.57 11.25
CA PHE A 136 6.90 13.16 9.89
C PHE A 136 6.05 11.89 9.87
N ARG A 137 6.38 10.91 10.72
CA ARG A 137 5.59 9.67 10.86
C ARG A 137 4.20 9.93 11.42
N THR A 138 4.09 10.76 12.45
CA THR A 138 2.78 11.14 13.02
C THR A 138 1.92 11.85 11.99
N ASN A 139 2.48 12.78 11.22
CA ASN A 139 1.75 13.45 10.15
C ASN A 139 1.26 12.46 9.08
N ALA A 140 2.09 11.49 8.67
CA ALA A 140 1.69 10.47 7.72
C ALA A 140 0.55 9.60 8.28
N ASN A 141 0.64 9.18 9.53
CA ASN A 141 -0.41 8.40 10.19
C ASN A 141 -1.73 9.18 10.34
N THR A 142 -1.65 10.49 10.60
CA THR A 142 -2.83 11.36 10.66
C THR A 142 -3.50 11.47 9.29
N ILE A 143 -2.71 11.66 8.21
CA ILE A 143 -3.23 11.69 6.84
C ILE A 143 -3.87 10.34 6.50
N TYR A 144 -3.22 9.22 6.82
CA TYR A 144 -3.78 7.89 6.64
C TYR A 144 -5.14 7.72 7.33
N ALA A 145 -5.23 8.09 8.61
CA ALA A 145 -6.46 7.97 9.38
C ALA A 145 -7.61 8.81 8.80
N ILE A 146 -7.32 10.06 8.42
CA ILE A 146 -8.32 10.95 7.79
C ILE A 146 -8.74 10.40 6.42
N ALA A 147 -7.77 9.97 5.60
CA ALA A 147 -8.04 9.41 4.29
C ALA A 147 -8.88 8.12 4.40
N THR A 148 -8.55 7.22 5.31
CA THR A 148 -9.29 5.99 5.55
C THR A 148 -10.74 6.28 5.96
N MET A 149 -10.95 7.25 6.87
CA MET A 149 -12.30 7.64 7.28
C MET A 149 -13.12 8.18 6.10
N ILE A 150 -12.58 9.09 5.31
CA ILE A 150 -13.26 9.66 4.15
C ILE A 150 -13.53 8.60 3.09
N ILE A 151 -12.53 7.79 2.76
CA ILE A 151 -12.64 6.76 1.72
C ILE A 151 -13.62 5.67 2.14
N SER A 152 -13.66 5.25 3.39
CA SER A 152 -14.63 4.26 3.88
C SER A 152 -16.07 4.74 3.68
N PHE A 153 -16.31 6.03 3.96
CA PHE A 153 -17.63 6.62 3.73
C PHE A 153 -17.97 6.70 2.24
N VAL A 154 -17.06 7.22 1.43
CA VAL A 154 -17.23 7.33 -0.03
C VAL A 154 -17.36 5.96 -0.70
N ALA A 155 -16.55 4.98 -0.31
CA ALA A 155 -16.60 3.63 -0.85
C ALA A 155 -17.95 2.95 -0.65
N SER A 156 -18.59 3.16 0.50
CA SER A 156 -19.94 2.65 0.78
C SER A 156 -20.97 3.22 -0.18
N PHE A 157 -20.93 4.53 -0.47
CA PHE A 157 -21.81 5.14 -1.47
C PHE A 157 -21.53 4.63 -2.89
N MET A 158 -20.26 4.55 -3.25
CA MET A 158 -19.84 4.04 -4.56
C MET A 158 -20.33 2.60 -4.78
N PHE A 159 -20.26 1.76 -3.73
CA PHE A 159 -20.70 0.37 -3.79
C PHE A 159 -22.22 0.24 -4.03
N ASN A 160 -23.01 1.14 -3.45
CA ASN A 160 -24.46 1.18 -3.66
C ASN A 160 -24.85 1.58 -5.10
N ILE A 161 -24.02 2.38 -5.78
CA ILE A 161 -24.25 2.77 -7.19
C ILE A 161 -23.83 1.61 -8.11
N ASN A 162 -22.64 1.09 -7.91
CA ASN A 162 -22.12 -0.08 -8.63
C ASN A 162 -21.07 -0.78 -7.78
N ASN A 163 -21.23 -2.09 -7.60
CA ASN A 163 -20.39 -2.91 -6.74
C ASN A 163 -18.88 -2.90 -7.13
N TYR A 164 -18.57 -2.61 -8.40
CA TYR A 164 -17.18 -2.52 -8.89
C TYR A 164 -16.59 -1.10 -8.78
N LEU A 165 -17.41 -0.08 -8.58
CA LEU A 165 -16.96 1.31 -8.60
C LEU A 165 -15.86 1.63 -7.57
N PRO A 166 -15.95 1.18 -6.29
CA PRO A 166 -14.90 1.39 -5.33
C PRO A 166 -13.57 0.73 -5.74
N MET A 167 -13.65 -0.44 -6.38
CA MET A 167 -12.45 -1.17 -6.83
C MET A 167 -11.77 -0.49 -8.03
N ILE A 168 -12.54 0.10 -8.93
CA ILE A 168 -12.00 0.95 -10.00
C ILE A 168 -11.31 2.17 -9.40
N GLY A 169 -11.93 2.79 -8.37
CA GLY A 169 -11.31 3.85 -7.57
C GLY A 169 -10.00 3.41 -6.94
N CYS A 170 -9.94 2.19 -6.38
CA CYS A 170 -8.74 1.59 -5.80
C CYS A 170 -7.61 1.47 -6.83
N ILE A 171 -7.89 0.90 -8.01
CA ILE A 171 -6.90 0.73 -9.09
C ILE A 171 -6.36 2.09 -9.54
N THR A 172 -7.26 3.07 -9.78
CA THR A 172 -6.88 4.42 -10.19
C THR A 172 -5.99 5.08 -9.14
N PHE A 173 -6.35 4.95 -7.88
CA PHE A 173 -5.59 5.50 -6.76
C PHE A 173 -4.20 4.86 -6.63
N CYS A 174 -4.11 3.53 -6.73
CA CYS A 174 -2.83 2.81 -6.72
C CYS A 174 -1.94 3.20 -7.91
N PHE A 175 -2.53 3.43 -9.08
CA PHE A 175 -1.80 3.91 -10.25
C PHE A 175 -1.18 5.29 -10.00
N VAL A 176 -1.95 6.22 -9.43
CA VAL A 176 -1.44 7.55 -9.05
C VAL A 176 -0.31 7.43 -8.03
N CYS A 177 -0.47 6.60 -6.99
CA CYS A 177 0.58 6.35 -5.99
C CYS A 177 1.83 5.73 -6.62
N PHE A 178 1.68 4.81 -7.57
CA PHE A 178 2.80 4.22 -8.31
C PHE A 178 3.57 5.30 -9.09
N VAL A 179 2.88 6.17 -9.82
CA VAL A 179 3.53 7.29 -10.54
C VAL A 179 4.23 8.24 -9.56
N LEU A 180 3.60 8.56 -8.42
CA LEU A 180 4.21 9.40 -7.39
C LEU A 180 5.44 8.77 -6.75
N SER A 181 5.54 7.44 -6.70
CA SER A 181 6.69 6.73 -6.12
C SER A 181 8.02 7.05 -6.83
N PHE A 182 7.98 7.47 -8.10
CA PHE A 182 9.18 7.90 -8.85
C PHE A 182 9.76 9.21 -8.35
N ASN A 183 8.99 10.01 -7.61
CA ASN A 183 9.49 11.23 -6.95
C ASN A 183 10.16 10.96 -5.59
N MET A 184 10.15 9.71 -5.11
CA MET A 184 10.82 9.32 -3.88
C MET A 184 12.31 9.06 -4.18
N ILE A 185 13.17 9.70 -3.41
CA ILE A 185 14.63 9.68 -3.61
C ILE A 185 15.29 9.30 -2.28
N ASP A 186 16.19 8.33 -2.34
CA ASP A 186 17.10 7.92 -1.27
C ASP A 186 18.50 8.41 -1.63
N TYR A 187 19.19 9.02 -0.70
CA TYR A 187 20.54 9.55 -0.90
C TYR A 187 21.58 8.84 -0.06
#